data_abcafc0883d70001546fb5baf0244676
#
_entry.id   abcafc0883d70001546fb5baf0244676
#
_cell.length_a   1.000
_cell.length_b   1.000
_cell.length_c   1.000
_cell.angle_alpha   90.00
_cell.angle_beta   90.00
_cell.angle_gamma   90.00
#
_symmetry.space_group_name_H-M   'P 1'
#
loop_
_entity.id
_entity.type
_entity.pdbx_description
1 polymer ?
#
loop_
_entity_poly.entity_id
_entity_poly.type
_entity_poly.pdbx_seq_one_letter_code
_entity_poly.pdbx_strand_id
1 'polypeptide(L)'
;MNTLERYIGKSILGTIFATLFMLVGLSAIIKFVEQFRSVGKGTYDIWQAIAYTVLTMPKDVETFFPMAALLGALIALGNLASRSELVVMQSSGFSRMRIGLAVMKTTIPLVLLTMMIGEWGIPQTEQFARDMRSKAISGGSMLSVKNGIWAKDGNNFVYVRSISDDIELHDIYIYTFNQQRRLEKLKHANQATFNDGKWMLQQVNESIIQPEGVNTVNRLNEEWQTNLTPDKLGVASLRPTSLSISGLSNYITFLKETGQDSKNFELTYWRKLFQPISVGVMMMLALSFIFGPLRSVTAGARILIGICFGFLFYVVNELFGKFSLVYNTTPLIGALMPSMLFLAITWWLLARKRS
;
A
#
# COMPACT_ATOMS: atom_id res chain seq x y z
N MET A 1 -30.61 -12.14 6.55
CA MET A 1 -30.72 -12.10 5.07
C MET A 1 -31.82 -13.01 4.61
N ASN A 2 -32.72 -12.50 3.78
CA ASN A 2 -33.76 -13.32 3.13
C ASN A 2 -33.10 -14.29 2.12
N THR A 3 -33.82 -15.39 1.75
CA THR A 3 -33.27 -16.38 0.79
C THR A 3 -32.80 -15.75 -0.51
N LEU A 4 -33.52 -14.76 -1.06
CA LEU A 4 -33.14 -14.00 -2.25
C LEU A 4 -31.89 -13.15 -2.04
N GLU A 5 -31.75 -12.47 -0.89
CA GLU A 5 -30.54 -11.71 -0.56
C GLU A 5 -29.32 -12.63 -0.49
N ARG A 6 -29.49 -13.84 0.08
CA ARG A 6 -28.41 -14.83 0.18
C ARG A 6 -28.01 -15.38 -1.20
N TYR A 7 -28.98 -15.58 -2.08
CA TYR A 7 -28.74 -16.02 -3.45
C TYR A 7 -27.94 -14.99 -4.24
N ILE A 8 -28.37 -13.71 -4.22
CA ILE A 8 -27.64 -12.60 -4.84
C ILE A 8 -26.23 -12.50 -4.24
N GLY A 9 -26.12 -12.56 -2.92
CA GLY A 9 -24.84 -12.49 -2.21
C GLY A 9 -23.88 -13.61 -2.62
N LYS A 10 -24.34 -14.86 -2.69
CA LYS A 10 -23.51 -16.00 -3.09
C LYS A 10 -23.02 -15.85 -4.55
N SER A 11 -23.89 -15.40 -5.45
CA SER A 11 -23.53 -15.13 -6.85
C SER A 11 -22.44 -14.05 -6.94
N ILE A 12 -22.58 -12.93 -6.21
CA ILE A 12 -21.61 -11.83 -6.19
C ILE A 12 -20.30 -12.28 -5.57
N LEU A 13 -20.33 -12.98 -4.44
CA LEU A 13 -19.12 -13.51 -3.80
C LEU A 13 -18.30 -14.38 -4.78
N GLY A 14 -18.96 -15.35 -5.42
CA GLY A 14 -18.28 -16.24 -6.36
C GLY A 14 -17.64 -15.50 -7.53
N THR A 15 -18.31 -14.50 -8.09
CA THR A 15 -17.76 -13.70 -9.21
C THR A 15 -16.67 -12.72 -8.76
N ILE A 16 -16.78 -12.11 -7.56
CA ILE A 16 -15.71 -11.27 -7.00
C ILE A 16 -14.45 -12.10 -6.77
N PHE A 17 -14.57 -13.28 -6.15
CA PHE A 17 -13.42 -14.16 -5.96
C PHE A 17 -12.80 -14.62 -7.28
N ALA A 18 -13.59 -14.97 -8.28
CA ALA A 18 -13.09 -15.35 -9.60
C ALA A 18 -12.36 -14.20 -10.30
N THR A 19 -12.92 -12.98 -10.29
CA THR A 19 -12.28 -11.80 -10.88
C THR A 19 -11.04 -11.38 -10.12
N LEU A 20 -11.07 -11.45 -8.79
CA LEU A 20 -9.91 -11.14 -7.94
C LEU A 20 -8.76 -12.14 -8.21
N PHE A 21 -9.08 -13.43 -8.26
CA PHE A 21 -8.11 -14.48 -8.59
C PHE A 21 -7.47 -14.25 -9.97
N MET A 22 -8.28 -13.86 -10.96
CA MET A 22 -7.78 -13.53 -12.30
C MET A 22 -6.82 -12.32 -12.27
N LEU A 23 -7.20 -11.22 -11.60
CA LEU A 23 -6.40 -10.00 -11.55
C LEU A 23 -5.10 -10.21 -10.75
N VAL A 24 -5.19 -10.86 -9.58
CA VAL A 24 -4.03 -11.19 -8.76
C VAL A 24 -3.12 -12.20 -9.46
N GLY A 25 -3.69 -13.19 -10.13
CA GLY A 25 -2.92 -14.15 -10.93
C GLY A 25 -2.14 -13.50 -12.06
N LEU A 26 -2.77 -12.57 -12.80
CA LEU A 26 -2.09 -11.80 -13.83
C LEU A 26 -0.94 -10.95 -13.24
N SER A 27 -1.19 -10.27 -12.12
CA SER A 27 -0.16 -9.50 -11.40
C SER A 27 0.99 -10.41 -10.94
N ALA A 28 0.66 -11.60 -10.43
CA ALA A 28 1.65 -12.58 -9.99
C ALA A 28 2.57 -13.04 -11.15
N ILE A 29 2.01 -13.27 -12.33
CA ILE A 29 2.80 -13.63 -13.53
C ILE A 29 3.77 -12.48 -13.88
N ILE A 30 3.30 -11.24 -13.90
CA ILE A 30 4.13 -10.07 -14.20
C ILE A 30 5.26 -9.94 -13.15
N LYS A 31 4.93 -10.03 -11.87
CA LYS A 31 5.92 -9.97 -10.77
C LYS A 31 6.93 -11.11 -10.86
N PHE A 32 6.48 -12.32 -11.15
CA PHE A 32 7.37 -13.46 -11.32
C PHE A 32 8.39 -13.23 -12.43
N VAL A 33 7.94 -12.72 -13.61
CA VAL A 33 8.84 -12.35 -14.71
C VAL A 33 9.84 -11.26 -14.28
N GLU A 34 9.42 -10.28 -13.48
CA GLU A 34 10.32 -9.27 -12.91
C GLU A 34 11.35 -9.90 -11.97
N GLN A 35 10.93 -10.81 -11.09
CA GLN A 35 11.83 -11.51 -10.17
C GLN A 35 12.80 -12.44 -10.90
N PHE A 36 12.39 -13.01 -12.04
CA PHE A 36 13.23 -13.89 -12.85
C PHE A 36 14.54 -13.20 -13.29
N ARG A 37 14.54 -11.88 -13.50
CA ARG A 37 15.74 -11.08 -13.78
C ARG A 37 16.78 -11.08 -12.64
N SER A 38 16.37 -11.47 -11.45
CA SER A 38 17.24 -11.53 -10.27
C SER A 38 17.72 -12.96 -9.96
N VAL A 39 17.16 -13.97 -10.60
CA VAL A 39 17.58 -15.39 -10.45
C VAL A 39 19.04 -15.52 -10.91
N GLY A 40 19.84 -16.26 -10.12
CA GLY A 40 21.29 -16.44 -10.34
C GLY A 40 22.16 -15.39 -9.67
N LYS A 41 21.58 -14.39 -8.95
CA LYS A 41 22.33 -13.44 -8.12
C LYS A 41 22.46 -14.00 -6.69
N GLY A 42 23.68 -14.22 -6.23
CA GLY A 42 23.92 -14.87 -4.94
C GLY A 42 23.34 -16.29 -4.93
N THR A 43 22.55 -16.59 -3.90
CA THR A 43 21.82 -17.86 -3.78
C THR A 43 20.34 -17.76 -4.21
N TYR A 44 19.94 -16.61 -4.85
CA TYR A 44 18.55 -16.39 -5.25
C TYR A 44 18.18 -17.28 -6.44
N ASP A 45 17.36 -18.28 -6.17
CA ASP A 45 16.91 -19.30 -7.13
C ASP A 45 15.45 -19.08 -7.58
N ILE A 46 14.98 -19.97 -8.46
CA ILE A 46 13.62 -19.90 -9.01
C ILE A 46 12.54 -20.13 -7.93
N TRP A 47 12.83 -20.96 -6.92
CA TRP A 47 11.89 -21.24 -5.83
C TRP A 47 11.70 -20.03 -4.93
N GLN A 48 12.77 -19.28 -4.69
CA GLN A 48 12.71 -18.02 -3.94
C GLN A 48 11.97 -16.93 -4.72
N ALA A 49 12.09 -16.91 -6.06
CA ALA A 49 11.33 -16.02 -6.91
C ALA A 49 9.81 -16.32 -6.86
N ILE A 50 9.44 -17.61 -6.85
CA ILE A 50 8.05 -18.05 -6.67
C ILE A 50 7.56 -17.67 -5.26
N ALA A 51 8.33 -17.99 -4.23
CA ALA A 51 7.99 -17.68 -2.84
C ALA A 51 7.80 -16.16 -2.64
N TYR A 52 8.70 -15.33 -3.17
CA TYR A 52 8.57 -13.87 -3.15
C TYR A 52 7.27 -13.40 -3.81
N THR A 53 6.95 -13.97 -4.98
CA THR A 53 5.73 -13.62 -5.71
C THR A 53 4.49 -13.96 -4.89
N VAL A 54 4.42 -15.15 -4.31
CA VAL A 54 3.28 -15.60 -3.49
C VAL A 54 3.14 -14.75 -2.23
N LEU A 55 4.23 -14.46 -1.54
CA LEU A 55 4.25 -13.64 -0.32
C LEU A 55 3.81 -12.19 -0.56
N THR A 56 3.97 -11.67 -1.79
CA THR A 56 3.52 -10.32 -2.14
C THR A 56 2.09 -10.25 -2.70
N MET A 57 1.41 -11.42 -2.93
CA MET A 57 0.01 -11.45 -3.40
C MET A 57 -0.99 -10.76 -2.45
N PRO A 58 -0.89 -10.84 -1.11
CA PRO A 58 -1.85 -10.17 -0.22
C PRO A 58 -1.99 -8.67 -0.50
N LYS A 59 -0.90 -8.00 -0.89
CA LYS A 59 -0.91 -6.59 -1.28
C LYS A 59 -1.66 -6.37 -2.60
N ASP A 60 -1.54 -7.28 -3.56
CA ASP A 60 -2.28 -7.21 -4.82
C ASP A 60 -3.77 -7.40 -4.60
N VAL A 61 -4.15 -8.29 -3.67
CA VAL A 61 -5.55 -8.45 -3.24
C VAL A 61 -6.10 -7.12 -2.74
N GLU A 62 -5.39 -6.43 -1.84
CA GLU A 62 -5.81 -5.11 -1.35
C GLU A 62 -5.95 -4.09 -2.49
N THR A 63 -4.96 -4.04 -3.38
CA THR A 63 -4.89 -3.06 -4.49
C THR A 63 -6.01 -3.27 -5.52
N PHE A 64 -6.27 -4.52 -5.92
CA PHE A 64 -7.23 -4.83 -6.98
C PHE A 64 -8.66 -5.04 -6.48
N PHE A 65 -8.87 -5.07 -5.16
CA PHE A 65 -10.18 -5.38 -4.59
C PHE A 65 -11.31 -4.43 -5.06
N PRO A 66 -11.15 -3.09 -5.13
CA PRO A 66 -12.20 -2.22 -5.64
C PRO A 66 -12.59 -2.52 -7.10
N MET A 67 -11.60 -2.83 -7.93
CA MET A 67 -11.80 -3.21 -9.33
C MET A 67 -12.49 -4.58 -9.45
N ALA A 68 -12.05 -5.56 -8.65
CA ALA A 68 -12.66 -6.88 -8.61
C ALA A 68 -14.10 -6.83 -8.10
N ALA A 69 -14.42 -5.94 -7.15
CA ALA A 69 -15.77 -5.70 -6.66
C ALA A 69 -16.69 -5.17 -7.76
N LEU A 70 -16.22 -4.16 -8.54
CA LEU A 70 -16.96 -3.64 -9.69
C LEU A 70 -17.23 -4.73 -10.73
N LEU A 71 -16.18 -5.43 -11.19
CA LEU A 71 -16.27 -6.46 -12.20
C LEU A 71 -17.14 -7.64 -11.75
N GLY A 72 -16.90 -8.12 -10.53
CA GLY A 72 -17.64 -9.22 -9.95
C GLY A 72 -19.13 -8.91 -9.83
N ALA A 73 -19.47 -7.70 -9.37
CA ALA A 73 -20.86 -7.26 -9.29
C ALA A 73 -21.51 -7.12 -10.68
N LEU A 74 -20.79 -6.56 -11.67
CA LEU A 74 -21.26 -6.45 -13.05
C LEU A 74 -21.54 -7.81 -13.67
N ILE A 75 -20.65 -8.77 -13.47
CA ILE A 75 -20.80 -10.15 -13.99
C ILE A 75 -21.97 -10.86 -13.29
N ALA A 76 -21.99 -10.85 -11.95
CA ALA A 76 -23.04 -11.52 -11.20
C ALA A 76 -24.43 -10.98 -11.53
N LEU A 77 -24.62 -9.68 -11.35
CA LEU A 77 -25.91 -9.03 -11.60
C LEU A 77 -26.27 -9.05 -13.09
N GLY A 78 -25.27 -8.96 -13.95
CA GLY A 78 -25.45 -9.08 -15.38
C GLY A 78 -25.96 -10.47 -15.82
N ASN A 79 -25.45 -11.53 -15.21
CA ASN A 79 -25.94 -12.89 -15.44
C ASN A 79 -27.36 -13.08 -14.92
N LEU A 80 -27.68 -12.54 -13.74
CA LEU A 80 -29.05 -12.55 -13.20
C LEU A 80 -30.01 -11.75 -14.08
N ALA A 81 -29.53 -10.63 -14.66
CA ALA A 81 -30.32 -9.81 -15.59
C ALA A 81 -30.59 -10.54 -16.94
N SER A 82 -29.57 -11.19 -17.49
CA SER A 82 -29.68 -11.91 -18.79
C SER A 82 -30.60 -13.14 -18.71
N ARG A 83 -30.70 -13.76 -17.52
CA ARG A 83 -31.63 -14.86 -17.25
C ARG A 83 -33.02 -14.40 -16.81
N SER A 84 -33.30 -13.09 -16.87
CA SER A 84 -34.54 -12.46 -16.43
C SER A 84 -34.84 -12.64 -14.91
N GLU A 85 -33.91 -13.19 -14.12
CA GLU A 85 -34.09 -13.45 -12.70
C GLU A 85 -34.31 -12.15 -11.91
N LEU A 86 -33.58 -11.06 -12.27
CA LEU A 86 -33.78 -9.74 -11.64
C LEU A 86 -35.19 -9.17 -11.91
N VAL A 87 -35.76 -9.46 -13.09
CA VAL A 87 -37.13 -9.03 -13.45
C VAL A 87 -38.15 -9.78 -12.61
N VAL A 88 -38.00 -11.11 -12.50
CA VAL A 88 -38.85 -11.96 -11.66
C VAL A 88 -38.81 -11.55 -10.19
N MET A 89 -37.58 -11.23 -9.67
CA MET A 89 -37.44 -10.71 -8.32
C MET A 89 -38.18 -9.38 -8.12
N GLN A 90 -38.10 -8.48 -9.11
CA GLN A 90 -38.81 -7.19 -9.04
C GLN A 90 -40.32 -7.35 -9.10
N SER A 91 -40.83 -8.25 -9.95
CA SER A 91 -42.27 -8.51 -10.04
C SER A 91 -42.85 -9.18 -8.78
N SER A 92 -42.00 -9.92 -8.03
CA SER A 92 -42.36 -10.46 -6.72
C SER A 92 -42.20 -9.47 -5.55
N GLY A 93 -42.05 -8.17 -5.85
CA GLY A 93 -41.99 -7.10 -4.84
C GLY A 93 -40.60 -6.79 -4.28
N PHE A 94 -39.52 -7.38 -4.87
CA PHE A 94 -38.16 -7.10 -4.44
C PHE A 94 -37.64 -5.82 -5.16
N SER A 95 -37.74 -4.69 -4.49
CA SER A 95 -37.39 -3.39 -5.09
C SER A 95 -35.89 -3.30 -5.48
N ARG A 96 -35.55 -2.43 -6.45
CA ARG A 96 -34.15 -2.14 -6.83
C ARG A 96 -33.29 -1.73 -5.64
N MET A 97 -33.87 -0.97 -4.70
CA MET A 97 -33.19 -0.56 -3.47
C MET A 97 -32.84 -1.77 -2.59
N ARG A 98 -33.73 -2.76 -2.46
CA ARG A 98 -33.47 -3.99 -1.72
C ARG A 98 -32.35 -4.82 -2.37
N ILE A 99 -32.31 -4.86 -3.72
CA ILE A 99 -31.20 -5.50 -4.44
C ILE A 99 -29.89 -4.78 -4.12
N GLY A 100 -29.87 -3.45 -4.18
CA GLY A 100 -28.71 -2.64 -3.83
C GLY A 100 -28.24 -2.87 -2.39
N LEU A 101 -29.17 -2.92 -1.43
CA LEU A 101 -28.85 -3.23 -0.04
C LEU A 101 -28.29 -4.64 0.16
N ALA A 102 -28.81 -5.65 -0.58
CA ALA A 102 -28.27 -7.01 -0.53
C ALA A 102 -26.83 -7.06 -1.05
N VAL A 103 -26.53 -6.34 -2.13
CA VAL A 103 -25.21 -6.18 -2.69
C VAL A 103 -24.25 -5.53 -1.66
N MET A 104 -24.66 -4.41 -1.05
CA MET A 104 -23.86 -3.72 -0.05
C MET A 104 -23.62 -4.56 1.21
N LYS A 105 -24.65 -5.26 1.72
CA LYS A 105 -24.50 -6.19 2.84
C LYS A 105 -23.51 -7.31 2.56
N THR A 106 -23.44 -7.80 1.33
CA THR A 106 -22.48 -8.83 0.92
C THR A 106 -21.06 -8.29 0.84
N THR A 107 -20.91 -7.02 0.51
CA THR A 107 -19.60 -6.37 0.34
C THR A 107 -18.94 -6.07 1.69
N ILE A 108 -19.70 -5.73 2.73
CA ILE A 108 -19.17 -5.37 4.05
C ILE A 108 -18.18 -6.41 4.62
N PRO A 109 -18.53 -7.72 4.73
CA PRO A 109 -17.61 -8.71 5.27
C PRO A 109 -16.33 -8.86 4.41
N LEU A 110 -16.41 -8.69 3.09
CA LEU A 110 -15.25 -8.74 2.22
C LEU A 110 -14.33 -7.54 2.44
N VAL A 111 -14.90 -6.36 2.60
CA VAL A 111 -14.14 -5.13 2.93
C VAL A 111 -13.42 -5.30 4.27
N LEU A 112 -14.11 -5.79 5.29
CA LEU A 112 -13.50 -6.07 6.59
C LEU A 112 -12.36 -7.09 6.47
N LEU A 113 -12.54 -8.15 5.68
CA LEU A 113 -11.50 -9.14 5.42
C LEU A 113 -10.27 -8.50 4.76
N THR A 114 -10.47 -7.68 3.73
CA THR A 114 -9.35 -7.00 3.04
C THR A 114 -8.65 -6.00 3.94
N MET A 115 -9.38 -5.29 4.83
CA MET A 115 -8.77 -4.42 5.84
C MET A 115 -7.95 -5.22 6.85
N MET A 116 -8.43 -6.40 7.30
CA MET A 116 -7.66 -7.28 8.18
C MET A 116 -6.38 -7.78 7.51
N ILE A 117 -6.46 -8.19 6.25
CA ILE A 117 -5.27 -8.56 5.46
C ILE A 117 -4.30 -7.37 5.37
N GLY A 118 -4.81 -6.15 5.14
CA GLY A 118 -4.03 -4.92 5.07
C GLY A 118 -3.31 -4.55 6.36
N GLU A 119 -3.94 -4.81 7.52
CA GLU A 119 -3.40 -4.45 8.82
C GLU A 119 -2.38 -5.48 9.33
N TRP A 120 -2.66 -6.77 9.20
CA TRP A 120 -1.81 -7.82 9.77
C TRP A 120 -1.06 -8.66 8.73
N GLY A 121 -1.71 -9.00 7.62
CA GLY A 121 -1.14 -9.90 6.63
C GLY A 121 -0.03 -9.24 5.81
N ILE A 122 -0.31 -8.09 5.22
CA ILE A 122 0.62 -7.41 4.29
C ILE A 122 1.96 -7.05 4.95
N PRO A 123 2.01 -6.41 6.14
CA PRO A 123 3.28 -6.04 6.75
C PRO A 123 4.20 -7.24 6.96
N GLN A 124 3.67 -8.33 7.51
CA GLN A 124 4.45 -9.55 7.80
C GLN A 124 4.92 -10.25 6.53
N THR A 125 4.03 -10.46 5.56
CA THR A 125 4.38 -11.18 4.32
C THR A 125 5.33 -10.37 3.44
N GLU A 126 5.15 -9.05 3.33
CA GLU A 126 6.04 -8.17 2.56
C GLU A 126 7.43 -8.05 3.21
N GLN A 127 7.49 -7.97 4.55
CA GLN A 127 8.75 -7.95 5.27
C GLN A 127 9.49 -9.26 5.06
N PHE A 128 8.85 -10.39 5.32
CA PHE A 128 9.46 -11.71 5.14
C PHE A 128 9.93 -11.94 3.69
N ALA A 129 9.15 -11.52 2.70
CA ALA A 129 9.52 -11.62 1.28
C ALA A 129 10.80 -10.84 0.97
N ARG A 130 10.92 -9.62 1.51
CA ARG A 130 12.09 -8.75 1.30
C ARG A 130 13.33 -9.30 1.99
N ASP A 131 13.19 -9.74 3.24
CA ASP A 131 14.29 -10.29 4.03
C ASP A 131 14.84 -11.55 3.36
N MET A 132 13.96 -12.48 2.95
CA MET A 132 14.32 -13.67 2.19
C MET A 132 15.08 -13.31 0.90
N ARG A 133 14.54 -12.36 0.12
CA ARG A 133 15.18 -11.92 -1.13
C ARG A 133 16.51 -11.24 -0.90
N SER A 134 16.61 -10.37 0.11
CA SER A 134 17.83 -9.64 0.45
C SER A 134 18.92 -10.60 0.89
N LYS A 135 18.60 -11.53 1.80
CA LYS A 135 19.53 -12.59 2.27
C LYS A 135 20.05 -13.44 1.12
N ALA A 136 19.16 -13.85 0.21
CA ALA A 136 19.55 -14.70 -0.91
C ALA A 136 20.41 -13.98 -1.95
N ILE A 137 20.16 -12.70 -2.24
CA ILE A 137 20.95 -11.93 -3.22
C ILE A 137 22.29 -11.47 -2.64
N SER A 138 22.33 -11.11 -1.34
CA SER A 138 23.51 -10.49 -0.71
C SER A 138 24.34 -11.48 0.11
N GLY A 139 24.03 -12.78 0.09
CA GLY A 139 24.83 -13.83 0.77
C GLY A 139 24.70 -13.81 2.29
N GLY A 140 23.56 -13.37 2.83
CA GLY A 140 23.32 -13.34 4.28
C GLY A 140 23.86 -12.11 5.00
N SER A 141 24.56 -11.23 4.31
CA SER A 141 24.93 -9.95 4.89
C SER A 141 23.85 -8.92 4.57
N MET A 142 22.98 -8.71 5.55
CA MET A 142 22.25 -7.46 5.83
C MET A 142 21.17 -7.02 4.85
N LEU A 143 20.22 -6.29 5.39
CA LEU A 143 19.45 -5.25 4.70
C LEU A 143 20.43 -4.27 4.01
N SER A 144 21.14 -4.75 2.99
CA SER A 144 21.90 -3.92 2.09
C SER A 144 20.89 -3.20 1.21
N VAL A 145 20.35 -2.12 1.74
CA VAL A 145 19.73 -1.12 0.89
C VAL A 145 20.86 -0.66 -0.03
N LYS A 146 20.75 -0.94 -1.32
CA LYS A 146 21.78 -0.65 -2.34
C LYS A 146 22.38 0.78 -2.23
N ASN A 147 21.70 1.69 -1.51
CA ASN A 147 22.07 3.09 -1.33
C ASN A 147 22.15 3.54 0.15
N GLY A 148 22.14 2.61 1.13
CA GLY A 148 22.07 2.96 2.55
C GLY A 148 20.72 3.57 2.96
N ILE A 149 20.57 3.84 4.25
CA ILE A 149 19.37 4.47 4.82
C ILE A 149 19.74 5.88 5.28
N TRP A 150 18.98 6.87 4.84
CA TRP A 150 19.07 8.22 5.34
C TRP A 150 17.94 8.47 6.34
N ALA A 151 18.29 8.95 7.51
CA ALA A 151 17.37 9.41 8.52
C ALA A 151 17.72 10.82 8.96
N LYS A 152 16.74 11.60 9.41
CA LYS A 152 16.95 12.91 10.00
C LYS A 152 16.52 12.86 11.47
N ASP A 153 17.36 13.37 12.35
CA ASP A 153 17.07 13.49 13.77
C ASP A 153 17.47 14.90 14.25
N GLY A 154 16.49 15.78 14.36
CA GLY A 154 16.71 17.20 14.62
C GLY A 154 17.59 17.87 13.56
N ASN A 155 18.75 18.38 13.97
CA ASN A 155 19.75 19.00 13.10
C ASN A 155 20.75 17.99 12.51
N ASN A 156 20.62 16.70 12.85
CA ASN A 156 21.49 15.64 12.36
C ASN A 156 20.89 14.95 11.15
N PHE A 157 21.70 14.72 10.13
CA PHE A 157 21.41 13.80 9.04
C PHE A 157 22.25 12.54 9.24
N VAL A 158 21.58 11.42 9.35
CA VAL A 158 22.21 10.13 9.65
C VAL A 158 22.14 9.25 8.41
N TYR A 159 23.28 8.78 7.98
CA TYR A 159 23.40 7.78 6.94
C TYR A 159 23.88 6.46 7.56
N VAL A 160 23.13 5.40 7.34
CA VAL A 160 23.49 4.04 7.77
C VAL A 160 23.66 3.20 6.50
N ARG A 161 24.83 2.63 6.29
CA ARG A 161 25.10 1.83 5.09
C ARG A 161 24.35 0.50 5.12
N SER A 162 24.30 -0.15 6.27
CA SER A 162 23.65 -1.44 6.42
C SER A 162 23.20 -1.72 7.86
N ILE A 163 22.15 -2.52 7.99
CA ILE A 163 21.62 -2.99 9.29
C ILE A 163 21.72 -4.52 9.30
N SER A 164 22.28 -5.10 10.36
CA SER A 164 22.37 -6.54 10.58
C SER A 164 21.07 -7.11 11.15
N ASP A 165 20.89 -8.45 11.06
CA ASP A 165 19.74 -9.16 11.62
C ASP A 165 19.65 -9.00 13.17
N ASP A 166 20.78 -8.80 13.86
CA ASP A 166 20.87 -8.58 15.31
C ASP A 166 20.68 -7.10 15.71
N ILE A 167 20.10 -6.29 14.81
CA ILE A 167 19.84 -4.84 15.04
C ILE A 167 21.16 -4.07 15.24
N GLU A 168 22.23 -4.49 14.59
CA GLU A 168 23.48 -3.75 14.55
C GLU A 168 23.54 -2.88 13.30
N LEU A 169 23.94 -1.62 13.47
CA LEU A 169 24.17 -0.71 12.34
C LEU A 169 25.65 -0.75 11.97
N HIS A 170 25.95 -0.67 10.70
CA HIS A 170 27.31 -0.63 10.19
C HIS A 170 27.54 0.58 9.28
N ASP A 171 28.74 1.16 9.37
CA ASP A 171 29.15 2.34 8.61
C ASP A 171 28.16 3.51 8.77
N ILE A 172 28.09 4.06 9.96
CA ILE A 172 27.16 5.13 10.32
C ILE A 172 27.89 6.47 10.15
N TYR A 173 27.28 7.37 9.39
CA TYR A 173 27.71 8.75 9.25
C TYR A 173 26.65 9.67 9.82
N ILE A 174 27.05 10.56 10.76
CA ILE A 174 26.19 11.55 11.39
C ILE A 174 26.71 12.93 11.02
N TYR A 175 25.93 13.63 10.20
CA TYR A 175 26.21 15.00 9.77
C TYR A 175 25.43 15.96 10.63
N THR A 176 26.07 16.77 11.45
CA THR A 176 25.45 17.80 12.29
C THR A 176 25.57 19.17 11.63
N PHE A 177 24.42 19.82 11.42
CA PHE A 177 24.34 21.15 10.82
C PHE A 177 23.95 22.19 11.88
N ASN A 178 24.53 23.41 11.77
CA ASN A 178 24.13 24.54 12.57
C ASN A 178 22.82 25.18 12.06
N GLN A 179 22.32 26.22 12.77
CA GLN A 179 21.12 26.95 12.40
C GLN A 179 21.22 27.64 11.02
N GLN A 180 22.43 27.94 10.55
CA GLN A 180 22.70 28.51 9.22
C GLN A 180 22.86 27.43 8.11
N ARG A 181 22.56 26.18 8.43
CA ARG A 181 22.68 25.02 7.53
C ARG A 181 24.12 24.77 7.03
N ARG A 182 25.12 25.13 7.82
CA ARG A 182 26.52 24.77 7.58
C ARG A 182 26.85 23.52 8.36
N LEU A 183 27.64 22.64 7.75
CA LEU A 183 28.15 21.43 8.41
C LEU A 183 29.12 21.83 9.52
N GLU A 184 28.80 21.43 10.75
CA GLU A 184 29.58 21.73 11.94
C GLU A 184 30.38 20.51 12.40
N LYS A 185 29.77 19.32 12.33
CA LYS A 185 30.42 18.08 12.76
C LYS A 185 30.07 16.94 11.80
N LEU A 186 31.04 16.06 11.62
CA LEU A 186 30.88 14.79 10.93
C LEU A 186 31.37 13.68 11.86
N LYS A 187 30.48 12.77 12.27
CA LYS A 187 30.86 11.56 12.98
C LYS A 187 30.75 10.37 12.05
N HIS A 188 31.75 9.53 12.05
CA HIS A 188 31.74 8.23 11.42
C HIS A 188 31.94 7.16 12.50
N ALA A 189 31.04 6.19 12.59
CA ALA A 189 31.17 5.03 13.44
C ALA A 189 31.14 3.77 12.61
N ASN A 190 32.01 2.82 12.90
CA ASN A 190 32.07 1.55 12.16
C ASN A 190 30.85 0.68 12.47
N GLN A 191 30.39 0.71 13.73
CA GLN A 191 29.30 -0.11 14.21
C GLN A 191 28.50 0.63 15.29
N ALA A 192 27.20 0.32 15.41
CA ALA A 192 26.37 0.71 16.54
C ALA A 192 25.48 -0.44 16.96
N THR A 193 25.43 -0.68 18.28
CA THR A 193 24.55 -1.68 18.91
C THR A 193 23.50 -1.01 19.76
N PHE A 194 22.27 -1.56 19.75
CA PHE A 194 21.16 -1.03 20.52
C PHE A 194 20.93 -1.89 21.76
N ASN A 195 21.24 -1.33 22.93
CA ASN A 195 21.06 -1.99 24.22
C ASN A 195 20.35 -1.05 25.21
N ASP A 196 19.40 -1.57 25.96
CA ASP A 196 18.65 -0.84 27.00
C ASP A 196 18.04 0.50 26.53
N GLY A 197 17.54 0.53 25.26
CA GLY A 197 16.91 1.73 24.72
C GLY A 197 17.88 2.79 24.18
N LYS A 198 19.19 2.50 24.12
CA LYS A 198 20.24 3.42 23.71
C LYS A 198 21.15 2.80 22.65
N TRP A 199 21.62 3.64 21.73
CA TRP A 199 22.65 3.26 20.76
C TRP A 199 24.04 3.48 21.33
N MET A 200 24.88 2.46 21.22
CA MET A 200 26.30 2.55 21.53
C MET A 200 27.09 2.49 20.23
N LEU A 201 27.70 3.62 19.85
CA LEU A 201 28.61 3.72 18.71
C LEU A 201 29.95 3.15 19.07
N GLN A 202 30.58 2.42 18.12
CA GLN A 202 31.90 1.82 18.26
C GLN A 202 32.85 2.34 17.18
N GLN A 203 34.10 2.58 17.56
CA GLN A 203 35.16 3.12 16.70
C GLN A 203 34.73 4.44 16.03
N VAL A 204 34.45 5.45 16.84
CA VAL A 204 33.94 6.75 16.43
C VAL A 204 35.06 7.67 16.05
N ASN A 205 35.01 8.20 14.82
CA ASN A 205 35.86 9.28 14.33
C ASN A 205 35.00 10.54 14.16
N GLU A 206 35.21 11.54 15.01
CA GLU A 206 34.50 12.82 14.98
C GLU A 206 35.40 13.90 14.39
N SER A 207 34.97 14.51 13.30
CA SER A 207 35.61 15.68 12.68
C SER A 207 34.77 16.92 12.97
N ILE A 208 35.36 17.87 13.69
CA ILE A 208 34.75 19.15 14.05
C ILE A 208 35.29 20.20 13.09
N ILE A 209 34.40 20.82 12.33
CA ILE A 209 34.74 21.81 11.30
C ILE A 209 34.67 23.20 11.92
N GLN A 210 35.83 23.87 12.03
CA GLN A 210 35.96 25.22 12.55
C GLN A 210 36.48 26.16 11.44
N PRO A 211 36.27 27.48 11.54
CA PRO A 211 36.80 28.43 10.54
C PRO A 211 38.31 28.34 10.34
N GLU A 212 39.02 27.91 11.37
CA GLU A 212 40.51 27.84 11.40
C GLU A 212 41.05 26.47 10.99
N GLY A 213 40.18 25.46 10.79
CA GLY A 213 40.63 24.12 10.38
C GLY A 213 39.66 23.01 10.86
N VAL A 214 40.05 21.75 10.66
CA VAL A 214 39.31 20.58 11.06
C VAL A 214 40.06 19.86 12.19
N ASN A 215 39.38 19.72 13.33
CA ASN A 215 39.89 18.92 14.46
C ASN A 215 39.25 17.54 14.43
N THR A 216 40.06 16.47 14.51
CA THR A 216 39.58 15.10 14.53
C THR A 216 39.81 14.48 15.91
N VAL A 217 38.76 13.86 16.45
CA VAL A 217 38.79 13.16 17.74
C VAL A 217 38.36 11.72 17.52
N ASN A 218 39.14 10.77 18.03
CA ASN A 218 38.82 9.34 17.94
C ASN A 218 38.39 8.82 19.32
N ARG A 219 37.30 8.06 19.37
CA ARG A 219 36.78 7.42 20.56
C ARG A 219 36.47 5.95 20.26
N LEU A 220 36.74 5.07 21.21
CA LEU A 220 36.45 3.64 21.07
C LEU A 220 34.94 3.38 21.15
N ASN A 221 34.28 3.99 22.12
CA ASN A 221 32.84 3.87 22.32
C ASN A 221 32.25 5.23 22.68
N GLU A 222 31.03 5.51 22.19
CA GLU A 222 30.27 6.72 22.51
C GLU A 222 28.76 6.41 22.54
N GLU A 223 28.07 6.86 23.59
CA GLU A 223 26.59 6.79 23.61
C GLU A 223 26.01 7.81 22.63
N TRP A 224 25.18 7.32 21.73
CA TRP A 224 24.50 8.19 20.77
C TRP A 224 23.10 8.54 21.24
N GLN A 225 22.92 9.79 21.63
CA GLN A 225 21.62 10.33 22.01
C GLN A 225 20.81 10.63 20.73
N THR A 226 19.82 9.81 20.43
CA THR A 226 18.96 9.92 19.25
C THR A 226 17.55 9.41 19.54
N ASN A 227 16.57 9.96 18.84
CA ASN A 227 15.19 9.46 18.83
C ASN A 227 14.97 8.33 17.80
N LEU A 228 16.01 7.95 17.07
CA LEU A 228 15.97 6.86 16.10
C LEU A 228 16.03 5.52 16.82
N THR A 229 14.92 4.80 16.84
CA THR A 229 14.87 3.41 17.33
C THR A 229 15.08 2.43 16.16
N PRO A 230 15.45 1.16 16.43
CA PRO A 230 15.56 0.13 15.39
C PRO A 230 14.31 0.01 14.54
N ASP A 231 13.12 0.06 15.16
CA ASP A 231 11.83 0.00 14.45
C ASP A 231 11.67 1.15 13.46
N LYS A 232 12.04 2.37 13.84
CA LYS A 232 11.96 3.56 12.98
C LYS A 232 12.93 3.48 11.80
N LEU A 233 14.14 2.97 12.02
CA LEU A 233 15.12 2.74 10.95
C LEU A 233 14.68 1.63 10.01
N GLY A 234 14.10 0.54 10.53
CA GLY A 234 13.51 -0.54 9.75
C GLY A 234 12.37 -0.04 8.85
N VAL A 235 11.47 0.76 9.40
CA VAL A 235 10.35 1.35 8.63
C VAL A 235 10.82 2.33 7.57
N ALA A 236 11.91 3.08 7.78
CA ALA A 236 12.46 4.00 6.78
C ALA A 236 12.87 3.28 5.46
N SER A 237 13.19 2.00 5.53
CA SER A 237 13.50 1.17 4.37
C SER A 237 12.26 0.61 3.65
N LEU A 238 11.08 0.65 4.29
CA LEU A 238 9.85 0.07 3.75
C LEU A 238 9.10 1.07 2.85
N ARG A 239 8.41 0.52 1.87
CA ARG A 239 7.49 1.34 1.06
C ARG A 239 6.24 1.65 1.89
N PRO A 240 5.69 2.88 1.84
CA PRO A 240 4.47 3.24 2.59
C PRO A 240 3.32 2.25 2.40
N THR A 241 3.16 1.73 1.18
CA THR A 241 2.09 0.78 0.83
C THR A 241 2.19 -0.59 1.51
N SER A 242 3.34 -0.94 2.08
CA SER A 242 3.58 -2.21 2.78
C SER A 242 3.33 -2.12 4.29
N LEU A 243 3.10 -0.91 4.81
CA LEU A 243 2.82 -0.68 6.22
C LEU A 243 1.34 -0.87 6.55
N SER A 244 1.04 -1.28 7.79
CA SER A 244 -0.30 -1.25 8.35
C SER A 244 -0.81 0.18 8.56
N ILE A 245 -2.11 0.37 8.79
CA ILE A 245 -2.69 1.68 9.14
C ILE A 245 -2.08 2.19 10.44
N SER A 246 -1.94 1.32 11.44
CA SER A 246 -1.30 1.65 12.73
C SER A 246 0.18 2.00 12.56
N GLY A 247 0.93 1.23 11.77
CA GLY A 247 2.33 1.50 11.45
C GLY A 247 2.52 2.83 10.72
N LEU A 248 1.64 3.14 9.74
CA LEU A 248 1.64 4.43 9.04
C LEU A 248 1.38 5.60 10.00
N SER A 249 0.38 5.47 10.90
CA SER A 249 0.06 6.51 11.88
C SER A 249 1.25 6.85 12.77
N ASN A 250 1.90 5.82 13.33
CA ASN A 250 3.06 6.00 14.20
C ASN A 250 4.25 6.63 13.46
N TYR A 251 4.48 6.19 12.22
CA TYR A 251 5.59 6.72 11.43
C TYR A 251 5.33 8.16 10.93
N ILE A 252 4.10 8.51 10.58
CA ILE A 252 3.70 9.89 10.25
C ILE A 252 3.94 10.82 11.41
N THR A 253 3.59 10.41 12.64
CA THR A 253 3.83 11.18 13.86
C THR A 253 5.33 11.43 14.04
N PHE A 254 6.14 10.38 13.93
CA PHE A 254 7.60 10.50 14.00
C PHE A 254 8.17 11.46 12.95
N LEU A 255 7.75 11.36 11.68
CA LEU A 255 8.22 12.25 10.61
C LEU A 255 7.88 13.72 10.91
N LYS A 256 6.68 13.98 11.43
CA LYS A 256 6.25 15.33 11.82
C LYS A 256 7.06 15.90 12.99
N GLU A 257 7.30 15.11 14.01
CA GLU A 257 8.13 15.49 15.17
C GLU A 257 9.57 15.81 14.77
N THR A 258 10.11 15.09 13.77
CA THR A 258 11.47 15.30 13.26
C THR A 258 11.54 16.33 12.12
N GLY A 259 10.43 16.99 11.77
CA GLY A 259 10.36 17.99 10.71
C GLY A 259 10.65 17.44 9.30
N GLN A 260 10.34 16.16 9.08
CA GLN A 260 10.46 15.51 7.78
C GLN A 260 9.15 15.51 7.00
N ASP A 261 9.21 15.33 5.67
CA ASP A 261 8.02 15.26 4.83
C ASP A 261 7.29 13.94 5.01
N SER A 262 6.07 14.00 5.56
CA SER A 262 5.20 12.87 5.83
C SER A 262 4.14 12.61 4.75
N LYS A 263 4.03 13.49 3.73
CA LYS A 263 2.88 13.53 2.79
C LYS A 263 2.63 12.22 2.06
N ASN A 264 3.70 11.51 1.63
CA ASN A 264 3.54 10.23 0.94
C ASN A 264 2.98 9.13 1.85
N PHE A 265 3.37 9.13 3.13
CA PHE A 265 2.84 8.22 4.14
C PHE A 265 1.41 8.59 4.51
N GLU A 266 1.10 9.88 4.65
CA GLU A 266 -0.26 10.37 4.88
C GLU A 266 -1.22 10.02 3.74
N LEU A 267 -0.78 10.17 2.48
CA LEU A 267 -1.57 9.78 1.32
C LEU A 267 -1.93 8.28 1.37
N THR A 268 -0.95 7.43 1.69
CA THR A 268 -1.15 5.99 1.80
C THR A 268 -2.08 5.64 2.97
N TYR A 269 -1.91 6.32 4.10
CA TYR A 269 -2.78 6.18 5.28
C TYR A 269 -4.24 6.49 4.93
N TRP A 270 -4.50 7.62 4.31
CA TRP A 270 -5.85 8.01 3.90
C TRP A 270 -6.45 7.10 2.84
N ARG A 271 -5.64 6.62 1.87
CA ARG A 271 -6.09 5.65 0.88
C ARG A 271 -6.54 4.34 1.52
N LYS A 272 -5.78 3.80 2.47
CA LYS A 272 -6.16 2.60 3.21
C LYS A 272 -7.43 2.80 4.04
N LEU A 273 -7.51 3.93 4.74
CA LEU A 273 -8.68 4.26 5.56
C LEU A 273 -9.96 4.42 4.74
N PHE A 274 -9.87 5.00 3.54
CA PHE A 274 -11.01 5.24 2.64
C PHE A 274 -11.26 4.11 1.63
N GLN A 275 -10.49 3.03 1.69
CA GLN A 275 -10.71 1.86 0.82
C GLN A 275 -12.14 1.30 0.89
N PRO A 276 -12.79 1.19 2.07
CA PRO A 276 -14.21 0.79 2.15
C PRO A 276 -15.15 1.67 1.32
N ILE A 277 -14.91 2.97 1.33
CA ILE A 277 -15.70 3.95 0.55
C ILE A 277 -15.50 3.69 -0.94
N SER A 278 -14.25 3.51 -1.38
CA SER A 278 -13.93 3.22 -2.78
C SER A 278 -14.64 1.96 -3.28
N VAL A 279 -14.64 0.90 -2.48
CA VAL A 279 -15.33 -0.35 -2.80
C VAL A 279 -16.84 -0.13 -2.87
N GLY A 280 -17.42 0.58 -1.91
CA GLY A 280 -18.84 0.94 -1.89
C GLY A 280 -19.26 1.72 -3.15
N VAL A 281 -18.48 2.72 -3.54
CA VAL A 281 -18.71 3.51 -4.76
C VAL A 281 -18.65 2.62 -6.00
N MET A 282 -17.68 1.72 -6.10
CA MET A 282 -17.57 0.78 -7.22
C MET A 282 -18.74 -0.18 -7.31
N MET A 283 -19.24 -0.67 -6.19
CA MET A 283 -20.44 -1.51 -6.15
C MET A 283 -21.70 -0.73 -6.55
N MET A 284 -21.84 0.51 -6.12
CA MET A 284 -22.94 1.39 -6.55
C MET A 284 -22.86 1.69 -8.05
N LEU A 285 -21.66 1.88 -8.60
CA LEU A 285 -21.44 2.07 -10.04
C LEU A 285 -21.90 0.81 -10.83
N ALA A 286 -21.55 -0.39 -10.36
CA ALA A 286 -22.01 -1.64 -10.97
C ALA A 286 -23.54 -1.72 -11.01
N LEU A 287 -24.20 -1.37 -9.89
CA LEU A 287 -25.67 -1.33 -9.82
C LEU A 287 -26.25 -0.30 -10.81
N SER A 288 -25.66 0.88 -10.89
CA SER A 288 -26.14 1.93 -11.82
C SER A 288 -26.04 1.50 -13.29
N PHE A 289 -25.00 0.77 -13.65
CA PHE A 289 -24.83 0.21 -14.97
C PHE A 289 -25.85 -0.88 -15.30
N ILE A 290 -26.07 -1.82 -14.40
CA ILE A 290 -27.01 -2.94 -14.63
C ILE A 290 -28.47 -2.49 -14.71
N PHE A 291 -28.87 -1.57 -13.86
CA PHE A 291 -30.20 -0.98 -13.95
C PHE A 291 -30.28 0.11 -15.02
N GLY A 292 -29.16 0.47 -15.64
CA GLY A 292 -28.92 1.52 -16.59
C GLY A 292 -28.56 1.08 -18.00
N PRO A 293 -27.50 1.68 -18.51
CA PRO A 293 -27.13 1.56 -19.92
C PRO A 293 -26.73 0.12 -20.32
N LEU A 294 -26.33 -0.72 -19.37
CA LEU A 294 -25.88 -2.07 -19.65
C LEU A 294 -26.97 -3.17 -19.50
N ARG A 295 -28.23 -2.80 -19.32
CA ARG A 295 -29.33 -3.75 -19.17
C ARG A 295 -29.50 -4.68 -20.39
N SER A 296 -29.35 -4.12 -21.60
CA SER A 296 -29.57 -4.85 -22.87
C SER A 296 -28.27 -5.26 -23.58
N VAL A 297 -27.13 -5.01 -22.96
CA VAL A 297 -25.80 -5.25 -23.56
C VAL A 297 -25.35 -6.70 -23.31
N THR A 298 -24.58 -7.25 -24.24
CA THR A 298 -24.02 -8.61 -24.12
C THR A 298 -23.07 -8.77 -22.93
N ALA A 299 -22.90 -10.00 -22.44
CA ALA A 299 -22.02 -10.27 -21.28
C ALA A 299 -20.57 -9.81 -21.55
N GLY A 300 -20.04 -10.06 -22.76
CA GLY A 300 -18.69 -9.63 -23.12
C GLY A 300 -18.50 -8.12 -23.08
N ALA A 301 -19.46 -7.34 -23.61
CA ALA A 301 -19.39 -5.88 -23.58
C ALA A 301 -19.50 -5.34 -22.13
N ARG A 302 -20.28 -5.96 -21.26
CA ARG A 302 -20.32 -5.61 -19.82
C ARG A 302 -18.99 -5.80 -19.14
N ILE A 303 -18.33 -6.93 -19.38
CA ILE A 303 -17.00 -7.22 -18.84
C ILE A 303 -15.99 -6.18 -19.34
N LEU A 304 -15.99 -5.90 -20.66
CA LEU A 304 -15.07 -4.91 -21.24
C LEU A 304 -15.26 -3.52 -20.62
N ILE A 305 -16.51 -3.06 -20.52
CA ILE A 305 -16.83 -1.76 -19.86
C ILE A 305 -16.40 -1.78 -18.40
N GLY A 306 -16.64 -2.87 -17.68
CA GLY A 306 -16.21 -3.02 -16.31
C GLY A 306 -14.69 -2.94 -16.14
N ILE A 307 -13.94 -3.60 -17.04
CA ILE A 307 -12.46 -3.52 -17.06
C ILE A 307 -12.02 -2.07 -17.32
N CYS A 308 -12.60 -1.39 -18.34
CA CYS A 308 -12.27 -0.01 -18.65
C CYS A 308 -12.51 0.94 -17.44
N PHE A 309 -13.67 0.83 -16.79
CA PHE A 309 -13.97 1.67 -15.62
C PHE A 309 -13.14 1.29 -14.39
N GLY A 310 -12.87 0.02 -14.17
CA GLY A 310 -11.98 -0.43 -13.08
C GLY A 310 -10.55 0.05 -13.28
N PHE A 311 -10.03 -0.07 -14.50
CA PHE A 311 -8.71 0.46 -14.85
C PHE A 311 -8.66 1.98 -14.78
N LEU A 312 -9.68 2.67 -15.29
CA LEU A 312 -9.79 4.13 -15.19
C LEU A 312 -9.77 4.60 -13.72
N PHE A 313 -10.48 3.90 -12.83
CA PHE A 313 -10.44 4.20 -11.40
C PHE A 313 -9.02 4.06 -10.85
N TYR A 314 -8.32 2.98 -11.17
CA TYR A 314 -6.95 2.77 -10.75
C TYR A 314 -6.02 3.89 -11.22
N VAL A 315 -6.09 4.26 -12.50
CA VAL A 315 -5.28 5.35 -13.07
C VAL A 315 -5.61 6.69 -12.41
N VAL A 316 -6.90 7.01 -12.26
CA VAL A 316 -7.35 8.24 -11.60
C VAL A 316 -6.87 8.28 -10.15
N ASN A 317 -6.95 7.17 -9.42
CA ASN A 317 -6.46 7.10 -8.04
C ASN A 317 -4.95 7.35 -7.94
N GLU A 318 -4.15 6.82 -8.88
CA GLU A 318 -2.71 7.08 -8.93
C GLU A 318 -2.40 8.53 -9.32
N LEU A 319 -3.09 9.07 -10.32
CA LEU A 319 -2.89 10.45 -10.79
C LEU A 319 -3.20 11.47 -9.70
N PHE A 320 -4.37 11.37 -9.06
CA PHE A 320 -4.76 12.30 -7.99
C PHE A 320 -3.83 12.22 -6.77
N GLY A 321 -3.35 11.01 -6.45
CA GLY A 321 -2.36 10.85 -5.38
C GLY A 321 -1.05 11.57 -5.71
N LYS A 322 -0.48 11.34 -6.89
CA LYS A 322 0.77 12.00 -7.32
C LYS A 322 0.58 13.51 -7.47
N PHE A 323 -0.56 13.94 -8.02
CA PHE A 323 -0.92 15.35 -8.12
C PHE A 323 -0.94 16.03 -6.75
N SER A 324 -1.57 15.39 -5.75
CA SER A 324 -1.61 15.89 -4.37
C SER A 324 -0.20 16.11 -3.79
N LEU A 325 0.74 15.20 -4.06
CA LEU A 325 2.11 15.30 -3.58
C LEU A 325 2.90 16.43 -4.29
N VAL A 326 2.74 16.55 -5.61
CA VAL A 326 3.47 17.56 -6.43
C VAL A 326 2.99 18.98 -6.14
N TYR A 327 1.68 19.19 -6.08
CA TYR A 327 1.10 20.51 -5.85
C TYR A 327 0.91 20.86 -4.36
N ASN A 328 1.50 20.07 -3.46
CA ASN A 328 1.44 20.33 -2.01
C ASN A 328 0.02 20.47 -1.45
N THR A 329 -0.97 19.84 -2.08
CA THR A 329 -2.34 19.80 -1.55
C THR A 329 -2.43 18.79 -0.40
N THR A 330 -3.49 18.89 0.41
CA THR A 330 -3.68 17.95 1.52
C THR A 330 -3.80 16.52 1.00
N PRO A 331 -3.03 15.55 1.52
CA PRO A 331 -3.06 14.15 1.09
C PRO A 331 -4.45 13.48 1.18
N LEU A 332 -5.27 13.96 2.12
CA LEU A 332 -6.67 13.56 2.27
C LEU A 332 -7.49 13.81 0.99
N ILE A 333 -7.32 15.00 0.37
CA ILE A 333 -8.02 15.34 -0.90
C ILE A 333 -7.56 14.38 -2.00
N GLY A 334 -6.24 14.14 -2.12
CA GLY A 334 -5.69 13.21 -3.10
C GLY A 334 -6.24 11.78 -2.97
N ALA A 335 -6.55 11.34 -1.74
CA ALA A 335 -7.11 10.03 -1.48
C ALA A 335 -8.63 9.93 -1.74
N LEU A 336 -9.40 11.00 -1.45
CA LEU A 336 -10.87 11.00 -1.58
C LEU A 336 -11.37 11.35 -2.98
N MET A 337 -10.69 12.24 -3.70
CA MET A 337 -11.15 12.78 -4.99
C MET A 337 -11.52 11.70 -6.01
N PRO A 338 -10.75 10.61 -6.19
CA PRO A 338 -11.13 9.54 -7.12
C PRO A 338 -12.52 8.95 -6.79
N SER A 339 -12.73 8.62 -5.52
CA SER A 339 -14.01 8.06 -5.07
C SER A 339 -15.18 9.04 -5.23
N MET A 340 -14.96 10.32 -4.96
CA MET A 340 -15.99 11.36 -5.16
C MET A 340 -16.34 11.55 -6.64
N LEU A 341 -15.34 11.52 -7.53
CA LEU A 341 -15.56 11.62 -8.97
C LEU A 341 -16.42 10.45 -9.47
N PHE A 342 -16.08 9.21 -9.07
CA PHE A 342 -16.85 8.03 -9.46
C PHE A 342 -18.24 7.99 -8.79
N LEU A 343 -18.39 8.55 -7.61
CA LEU A 343 -19.69 8.73 -6.96
C LEU A 343 -20.55 9.73 -7.77
N ALA A 344 -19.98 10.84 -8.23
CA ALA A 344 -20.67 11.81 -9.09
C ALA A 344 -21.12 11.18 -10.42
N ILE A 345 -20.26 10.38 -11.05
CA ILE A 345 -20.63 9.62 -12.26
C ILE A 345 -21.80 8.66 -11.96
N THR A 346 -21.72 7.94 -10.84
CA THR A 346 -22.77 7.01 -10.41
C THR A 346 -24.11 7.75 -10.20
N TRP A 347 -24.05 8.90 -9.51
CA TRP A 347 -25.21 9.73 -9.28
C TRP A 347 -25.83 10.26 -10.58
N TRP A 348 -25.00 10.76 -11.50
CA TRP A 348 -25.43 11.22 -12.81
C TRP A 348 -26.12 10.13 -13.63
N LEU A 349 -25.56 8.91 -13.63
CA LEU A 349 -26.17 7.74 -14.31
C LEU A 349 -27.52 7.35 -13.70
N LEU A 350 -27.68 7.47 -12.39
CA LEU A 350 -28.95 7.18 -11.71
C LEU A 350 -29.98 8.29 -11.91
N ALA A 351 -29.57 9.56 -11.92
CA ALA A 351 -30.45 10.72 -12.10
C ALA A 351 -31.02 10.82 -13.52
N ARG A 352 -30.20 10.54 -14.55
CA ARG A 352 -30.62 10.57 -15.96
C ARG A 352 -31.78 9.62 -16.29
N LYS A 353 -32.11 8.68 -15.42
CA LYS A 353 -33.21 7.72 -15.56
C LYS A 353 -34.51 8.15 -14.93
N ARG A 354 -34.56 9.25 -14.22
CA ARG A 354 -35.79 9.79 -13.61
C ARG A 354 -36.54 10.73 -14.54
N SER A 355 -35.96 11.16 -15.65
CA SER A 355 -36.58 11.83 -16.77
C SER A 355 -36.81 10.90 -17.95
#